data_df99ff8656e46e60068087460879d8b1
#
_entry.id   df99ff8656e46e60068087460879d8b1
#
_cell.length_a   1.000
_cell.length_b   1.000
_cell.length_c   1.000
_cell.angle_alpha   90.00
_cell.angle_beta   90.00
_cell.angle_gamma   90.00
#
_symmetry.space_group_name_H-M   'P 1'
#
loop_
_entity.id
_entity.type
_entity.pdbx_description
1 polymer ?
#
loop_
_entity_poly.entity_id
_entity_poly.type
_entity_poly.pdbx_seq_one_letter_code
_entity_poly.pdbx_strand_id
1 'polypeptide(L)'
;MFSRVKNCDNRKNWGFLPELIDKIVERRKEAKRKLKKAKVPSDRIMLDIKQKCYKLVANSIYGCLGFSVSRFYSRPLAALITKKGRDSLIAAKDIVAKRGGVRVIYGDTDSLMIEPTLNSEERGGEV
;
A
#
# COMPACT_ATOMS: atom_id res chain seq x y z
N MET A 1 -3.20 5.68 -21.93
CA MET A 1 -1.84 5.17 -22.22
C MET A 1 -1.08 5.21 -20.91
N PHE A 2 -1.09 4.10 -20.15
CA PHE A 2 -0.34 3.99 -18.90
C PHE A 2 1.13 3.96 -19.28
N SER A 3 1.84 5.07 -19.08
CA SER A 3 3.29 5.00 -19.05
C SER A 3 3.63 4.13 -17.84
N ARG A 4 3.99 2.87 -18.12
CA ARG A 4 4.65 1.97 -17.18
C ARG A 4 5.62 2.81 -16.37
N VAL A 5 5.34 2.97 -15.08
CA VAL A 5 6.39 3.36 -14.14
C VAL A 5 7.48 2.34 -14.40
N LYS A 6 8.56 2.77 -15.04
CA LYS A 6 9.71 1.90 -15.31
C LYS A 6 10.11 1.37 -13.96
N ASN A 7 9.83 0.09 -13.76
CA ASN A 7 10.30 -0.65 -12.62
C ASN A 7 11.81 -0.42 -12.60
N CYS A 8 12.30 0.30 -11.60
CA CYS A 8 13.74 0.47 -11.41
C CYS A 8 14.29 -0.86 -10.91
N ASP A 9 14.25 -1.88 -11.76
CA ASP A 9 14.79 -3.23 -11.51
C ASP A 9 16.32 -3.25 -11.42
N ASN A 10 16.94 -2.09 -11.27
CA ASN A 10 18.37 -1.99 -11.05
C ASN A 10 18.69 -2.20 -9.55
N ARG A 11 18.30 -3.39 -9.03
CA ARG A 11 18.62 -3.83 -7.66
C ARG A 11 20.13 -3.80 -7.38
N LYS A 12 20.95 -3.82 -8.42
CA LYS A 12 22.41 -3.75 -8.32
C LYS A 12 22.93 -2.45 -7.68
N ASN A 13 22.13 -1.37 -7.70
CA ASN A 13 22.53 -0.05 -7.16
C ASN A 13 21.67 0.37 -5.95
N TRP A 14 20.99 -0.58 -5.30
CA TRP A 14 20.23 -0.25 -4.12
C TRP A 14 21.15 0.05 -2.94
N GLY A 15 20.84 1.13 -2.21
CA GLY A 15 21.48 1.39 -0.92
C GLY A 15 20.96 0.44 0.15
N PHE A 16 21.59 0.48 1.32
CA PHE A 16 21.27 -0.39 2.47
C PHE A 16 19.78 -0.39 2.86
N LEU A 17 19.15 0.78 2.91
CA LEU A 17 17.78 0.92 3.39
C LEU A 17 16.73 0.25 2.48
N PRO A 18 16.73 0.48 1.16
CA PRO A 18 15.86 -0.22 0.24
C PRO A 18 16.04 -1.75 0.27
N GLU A 19 17.29 -2.22 0.36
CA GLU A 19 17.59 -3.65 0.45
C GLU A 19 17.04 -4.27 1.73
N LEU A 20 17.19 -3.58 2.86
CA LEU A 20 16.64 -4.02 4.15
C LEU A 20 15.12 -4.13 4.11
N ILE A 21 14.44 -3.12 3.56
CA ILE A 21 12.98 -3.11 3.42
C ILE A 21 12.52 -4.25 2.52
N ASP A 22 13.17 -4.47 1.39
CA ASP A 22 12.84 -5.57 0.46
C ASP A 22 12.93 -6.93 1.16
N LYS A 23 14.01 -7.19 1.89
CA LYS A 23 14.17 -8.41 2.69
C LYS A 23 13.05 -8.61 3.72
N ILE A 24 12.63 -7.54 4.41
CA ILE A 24 11.54 -7.61 5.40
C ILE A 24 10.20 -7.91 4.70
N VAL A 25 9.92 -7.25 3.59
CA VAL A 25 8.71 -7.45 2.79
C VAL A 25 8.63 -8.87 2.24
N GLU A 26 9.74 -9.40 1.71
CA GLU A 26 9.80 -10.78 1.21
C GLU A 26 9.56 -11.81 2.33
N ARG A 27 10.19 -11.64 3.49
CA ARG A 27 9.94 -12.50 4.66
C ARG A 27 8.48 -12.45 5.12
N ARG A 28 7.84 -11.27 5.04
CA ARG A 28 6.42 -11.12 5.33
C ARG A 28 5.55 -11.86 4.32
N LYS A 29 5.85 -11.75 3.02
CA LYS A 29 5.13 -12.47 1.96
C LYS A 29 5.26 -14.00 2.15
N GLU A 30 6.45 -14.47 2.52
CA GLU A 30 6.68 -15.89 2.81
C GLU A 30 5.87 -16.37 4.02
N ALA A 31 5.87 -15.60 5.12
CA ALA A 31 5.06 -15.90 6.30
C ALA A 31 3.56 -15.96 5.96
N LYS A 32 3.05 -15.03 5.15
CA LYS A 32 1.66 -15.06 4.66
C LYS A 32 1.37 -16.27 3.77
N ARG A 33 2.31 -16.69 2.92
CA ARG A 33 2.14 -17.91 2.09
C ARG A 33 2.06 -19.16 2.96
N LYS A 34 2.95 -19.28 3.96
CA LYS A 34 2.93 -20.37 4.93
C LYS A 34 1.64 -20.38 5.76
N LEU A 35 1.18 -19.20 6.20
CA LEU A 35 -0.08 -19.04 6.95
C LEU A 35 -1.29 -19.57 6.18
N LYS A 36 -1.37 -19.31 4.87
CA LYS A 36 -2.45 -19.85 4.02
C LYS A 36 -2.45 -21.38 3.90
N LYS A 37 -1.28 -22.01 4.03
CA LYS A 37 -1.09 -23.47 3.91
C LYS A 37 -1.14 -24.19 5.25
N ALA A 38 -1.00 -23.47 6.36
CA ALA A 38 -0.95 -24.05 7.70
C ALA A 38 -2.32 -24.65 8.07
N LYS A 39 -2.32 -25.94 8.44
CA LYS A 39 -3.51 -26.68 8.89
C LYS A 39 -3.62 -26.69 10.42
N VAL A 40 -2.48 -26.66 11.11
CA VAL A 40 -2.43 -26.71 12.58
C VAL A 40 -2.75 -25.34 13.17
N PRO A 41 -3.70 -25.22 14.13
CA PRO A 41 -4.08 -23.95 14.73
C PRO A 41 -2.92 -23.19 15.37
N SER A 42 -2.02 -23.90 16.07
CA SER A 42 -0.84 -23.32 16.71
C SER A 42 0.10 -22.65 15.71
N ASP A 43 0.39 -23.33 14.59
CA ASP A 43 1.25 -22.78 13.53
C ASP A 43 0.62 -21.55 12.87
N ARG A 44 -0.70 -21.55 12.72
CA ARG A 44 -1.43 -20.39 12.17
C ARG A 44 -1.26 -19.17 13.06
N ILE A 45 -1.42 -19.31 14.37
CA ILE A 45 -1.25 -18.21 15.33
C ILE A 45 0.19 -17.69 15.26
N MET A 46 1.19 -18.57 15.30
CA MET A 46 2.59 -18.18 15.25
C MET A 46 2.94 -17.44 13.94
N LEU A 47 2.48 -17.96 12.80
CA LEU A 47 2.72 -17.34 11.49
C LEU A 47 2.01 -16.00 11.33
N ASP A 48 0.81 -15.85 11.92
CA ASP A 48 0.08 -14.58 11.91
C ASP A 48 0.81 -13.52 12.75
N ILE A 49 1.26 -13.88 13.94
CA ILE A 49 2.09 -12.99 14.77
C ILE A 49 3.36 -12.60 14.00
N LYS A 50 4.05 -13.55 13.41
CA LYS A 50 5.29 -13.32 12.65
C LYS A 50 5.08 -12.34 11.49
N GLN A 51 4.01 -12.50 10.69
CA GLN A 51 3.73 -11.57 9.59
C GLN A 51 3.34 -10.16 10.09
N LYS A 52 2.68 -10.07 11.25
CA LYS A 52 2.36 -8.78 11.91
C LYS A 52 3.64 -8.10 12.40
N CYS A 53 4.57 -8.82 13.01
CA CYS A 53 5.88 -8.30 13.42
C CYS A 53 6.64 -7.72 12.23
N TYR A 54 6.73 -8.41 11.10
CA TYR A 54 7.37 -7.87 9.90
C TYR A 54 6.69 -6.60 9.39
N LYS A 55 5.35 -6.51 9.47
CA LYS A 55 4.61 -5.28 9.14
C LYS A 55 5.02 -4.12 10.05
N LEU A 56 5.08 -4.37 11.37
CA LEU A 56 5.45 -3.34 12.34
C LEU A 56 6.87 -2.83 12.10
N VAL A 57 7.84 -3.73 11.89
CA VAL A 57 9.23 -3.36 11.62
C VAL A 57 9.33 -2.52 10.34
N ALA A 58 8.68 -2.91 9.26
CA ALA A 58 8.68 -2.14 8.02
C ALA A 58 8.10 -0.73 8.20
N ASN A 59 6.99 -0.60 8.94
CA ASN A 59 6.37 0.70 9.20
C ASN A 59 7.23 1.56 10.15
N SER A 60 7.93 0.94 11.12
CA SER A 60 8.83 1.64 12.03
C SER A 60 10.01 2.27 11.31
N ILE A 61 10.54 1.63 10.25
CA ILE A 61 11.60 2.21 9.43
C ILE A 61 11.14 3.54 8.83
N TYR A 62 9.92 3.57 8.26
CA TYR A 62 9.35 4.82 7.76
C TYR A 62 9.15 5.85 8.90
N GLY A 63 8.63 5.44 10.04
CA GLY A 63 8.46 6.30 11.21
C GLY A 63 9.78 6.93 11.66
N CYS A 64 10.87 6.14 11.69
CA CYS A 64 12.20 6.64 12.02
C CYS A 64 12.72 7.71 11.05
N LEU A 65 12.39 7.64 9.77
CA LEU A 65 12.77 8.66 8.80
C LEU A 65 12.11 10.02 9.06
N GLY A 66 10.89 10.03 9.62
CA GLY A 66 10.15 11.25 9.95
C GLY A 66 10.41 11.79 11.35
N PHE A 67 11.05 11.02 12.23
CA PHE A 67 11.26 11.37 13.63
C PHE A 67 12.62 12.06 13.84
N SER A 68 12.60 13.33 14.28
CA SER A 68 13.78 14.21 14.35
C SER A 68 14.90 13.71 15.27
N VAL A 69 14.57 12.91 16.30
CA VAL A 69 15.55 12.35 17.25
C VAL A 69 16.12 11.01 16.78
N SER A 70 15.58 10.45 15.69
CA SER A 70 16.05 9.18 15.14
C SER A 70 17.42 9.34 14.49
N ARG A 71 18.29 8.33 14.64
CA ARG A 71 19.57 8.24 13.91
C ARG A 71 19.40 8.14 12.39
N PHE A 72 18.23 7.69 11.93
CA PHE A 72 17.88 7.55 10.51
C PHE A 72 17.00 8.70 10.02
N TYR A 73 16.93 9.80 10.77
CA TYR A 73 16.10 10.93 10.39
C TYR A 73 16.49 11.49 9.02
N SER A 74 15.53 11.55 8.13
CA SER A 74 15.67 12.14 6.81
C SER A 74 14.34 12.72 6.34
N ARG A 75 14.10 13.98 6.68
CA ARG A 75 12.88 14.70 6.27
C ARG A 75 12.61 14.65 4.76
N PRO A 76 13.62 14.80 3.88
CA PRO A 76 13.39 14.71 2.44
C PRO A 76 12.88 13.35 1.99
N LEU A 77 13.42 12.25 2.56
CA LEU A 77 12.96 10.89 2.23
C LEU A 77 11.54 10.65 2.74
N ALA A 78 11.23 11.05 3.97
CA ALA A 78 9.88 10.93 4.52
C ALA A 78 8.86 11.71 3.68
N ALA A 79 9.19 12.96 3.28
CA ALA A 79 8.36 13.77 2.41
C ALA A 79 8.17 13.16 1.01
N LEU A 80 9.21 12.54 0.45
CA LEU A 80 9.13 11.85 -0.85
C LEU A 80 8.20 10.65 -0.79
N ILE A 81 8.25 9.86 0.28
CA ILE A 81 7.37 8.69 0.46
C ILE A 81 5.91 9.12 0.53
N THR A 82 5.60 10.12 1.35
CA THR A 82 4.23 10.65 1.46
C THR A 82 3.74 11.29 0.17
N LYS A 83 4.62 12.01 -0.54
CA LYS A 83 4.31 12.56 -1.87
C LYS A 83 3.94 11.45 -2.86
N LYS A 84 4.74 10.38 -2.93
CA LYS A 84 4.47 9.24 -3.81
C LYS A 84 3.15 8.53 -3.48
N GLY A 85 2.82 8.40 -2.20
CA GLY A 85 1.51 7.90 -1.76
C GLY A 85 0.37 8.78 -2.27
N ARG A 86 0.47 10.10 -2.09
CA ARG A 86 -0.52 11.07 -2.57
C ARG A 86 -0.67 11.04 -4.10
N ASP A 87 0.45 11.03 -4.83
CA ASP A 87 0.43 10.98 -6.29
C ASP A 87 -0.27 9.70 -6.79
N SER A 88 -0.06 8.56 -6.11
CA SER A 88 -0.73 7.29 -6.43
C SER A 88 -2.24 7.36 -6.18
N LEU A 89 -2.66 7.99 -5.09
CA LEU A 89 -4.08 8.17 -4.75
C LEU A 89 -4.78 9.09 -5.77
N ILE A 90 -4.15 10.19 -6.15
CA ILE A 90 -4.65 11.11 -7.17
C ILE A 90 -4.77 10.39 -8.51
N ALA A 91 -3.76 9.64 -8.93
CA ALA A 91 -3.81 8.86 -10.15
C ALA A 91 -4.95 7.82 -10.14
N ALA A 92 -5.17 7.15 -9.01
CA ALA A 92 -6.30 6.22 -8.86
C ALA A 92 -7.65 6.94 -8.97
N LYS A 93 -7.80 8.12 -8.34
CA LYS A 93 -9.00 8.96 -8.47
C LYS A 93 -9.26 9.35 -9.94
N ASP A 94 -8.23 9.77 -10.66
CA ASP A 94 -8.36 10.17 -12.08
C ASP A 94 -8.79 8.99 -12.97
N ILE A 95 -8.31 7.78 -12.66
CA ILE A 95 -8.71 6.56 -13.39
C ILE A 95 -10.19 6.26 -13.16
N VAL A 96 -10.65 6.35 -11.91
CA VAL A 96 -12.04 6.12 -11.55
C VAL A 96 -12.95 7.17 -12.21
N ALA A 97 -12.56 8.45 -12.16
CA ALA A 97 -13.31 9.54 -12.78
C ALA A 97 -13.45 9.37 -14.31
N LYS A 98 -12.42 8.87 -14.98
CA LYS A 98 -12.44 8.63 -16.43
C LYS A 98 -13.31 7.44 -16.87
N ARG A 99 -13.59 6.50 -15.98
CA ARG A 99 -14.44 5.33 -16.31
C ARG A 99 -15.92 5.68 -16.48
N GLY A 100 -16.37 6.78 -15.90
CA GLY A 100 -17.79 7.14 -15.86
C GLY A 100 -18.63 6.22 -14.98
N GLY A 101 -19.87 6.60 -14.70
CA GLY A 101 -20.80 5.78 -13.91
C GLY A 101 -20.49 5.67 -12.41
N VAL A 102 -19.42 6.34 -11.94
CA VAL A 102 -19.04 6.35 -10.51
C VAL A 102 -18.51 7.72 -10.09
N ARG A 103 -18.83 8.11 -8.86
CA ARG A 103 -18.35 9.33 -8.22
C ARG A 103 -17.42 8.96 -7.05
N VAL A 104 -16.28 9.62 -6.95
CA VAL A 104 -15.40 9.50 -5.78
C VAL A 104 -15.93 10.44 -4.70
N ILE A 105 -16.32 9.88 -3.55
CA ILE A 105 -16.85 10.61 -2.40
C ILE A 105 -15.73 11.01 -1.45
N TYR A 106 -14.83 10.07 -1.17
CA TYR A 106 -13.80 10.24 -0.15
C TYR A 106 -12.54 9.45 -0.54
N GLY A 107 -11.39 9.93 -0.11
CA GLY A 107 -10.11 9.24 -0.27
C GLY A 107 -9.21 9.49 0.92
N ASP A 108 -8.59 8.43 1.44
CA ASP A 108 -7.67 8.49 2.55
C ASP A 108 -6.52 7.52 2.38
N THR A 109 -5.32 8.01 2.60
CA THR A 109 -4.03 7.30 2.62
C THR A 109 -3.83 6.40 1.39
N ASP A 110 -4.50 5.24 1.32
CA ASP A 110 -4.39 4.21 0.28
C ASP A 110 -5.75 3.67 -0.20
N SER A 111 -6.84 4.34 0.17
CA SER A 111 -8.21 3.92 -0.15
C SER A 111 -9.03 5.03 -0.78
N LEU A 112 -9.94 4.65 -1.69
CA LEU A 112 -10.95 5.51 -2.29
C LEU A 112 -12.33 4.91 -2.01
N MET A 113 -13.24 5.77 -1.54
CA MET A 113 -14.66 5.44 -1.44
C MET A 113 -15.37 5.96 -2.67
N ILE A 114 -16.06 5.09 -3.37
CA ILE A 114 -16.76 5.39 -4.61
C ILE A 114 -18.26 5.10 -4.47
N GLU A 115 -19.07 5.94 -5.10
CA GLU A 115 -20.52 5.79 -5.20
C GLU A 115 -20.88 5.52 -6.66
N PRO A 116 -21.67 4.48 -6.97
CA PRO A 116 -22.21 4.29 -8.31
C PRO A 116 -23.14 5.45 -8.65
N THR A 117 -22.94 6.10 -9.79
CA THR A 117 -23.88 7.07 -10.34
C THR A 117 -24.97 6.27 -11.07
N LEU A 118 -26.02 5.87 -10.35
CA LEU A 118 -27.20 5.24 -10.98
C LEU A 118 -27.81 6.29 -11.91
N ASN A 119 -27.89 5.98 -13.20
CA ASN A 119 -28.68 6.76 -14.12
C ASN A 119 -30.11 6.76 -13.59
N SER A 120 -30.72 7.95 -13.55
CA SER A 120 -32.08 8.20 -13.03
C SER A 120 -33.19 7.41 -13.75
N GLU A 121 -32.85 6.62 -14.76
CA GLU A 121 -33.82 5.80 -15.52
C GLU A 121 -34.18 4.46 -14.85
N GLU A 122 -33.39 3.96 -13.89
CA GLU A 122 -33.72 2.70 -13.19
C GLU A 122 -34.52 2.89 -11.90
N ARG A 123 -34.86 4.11 -11.50
CA ARG A 123 -35.75 4.38 -10.36
C ARG A 123 -37.24 4.43 -10.70
N GLY A 124 -37.63 4.17 -11.95
CA GLY A 124 -38.98 4.29 -12.46
C GLY A 124 -39.76 2.98 -12.57
N GLY A 125 -39.35 1.89 -11.99
CA GLY A 125 -39.96 0.61 -12.17
C GLY A 125 -40.33 -0.15 -10.89
N GLU A 126 -41.06 0.47 -9.96
CA GLU A 126 -41.87 -0.25 -8.98
C GLU A 126 -42.87 0.71 -8.34
N VAL A 127 -44.09 0.74 -8.92
CA VAL A 127 -45.36 1.12 -8.27
C VAL A 127 -46.36 0.02 -8.57
#